data_d1455e629ae6eb23d86b97aec54aed28
#
_entry.id   d1455e629ae6eb23d86b97aec54aed28
#
_cell.length_a   1.000
_cell.length_b   1.000
_cell.length_c   1.000
_cell.angle_alpha   90.00
_cell.angle_beta   90.00
_cell.angle_gamma   90.00
#
_symmetry.space_group_name_H-M   'P 1'
#
loop_
_entity.id
_entity.type
_entity.pdbx_description
1 polymer ?
#
loop_
_entity_poly.entity_id
_entity_poly.type
_entity_poly.pdbx_seq_one_letter_code
_entity_poly.pdbx_strand_id
1 'polypeptide(L)'
;MEREIGYNVDHLLGFGFPNQKAMNIAKRLGLYQKTDDFVEIIYPVAEEETASLALEAVELEDSQSQSDLQSVWETMHPDFTAAIVGVRDVEYMQYRYFQHPHAEKYQCYRVTNIAGDLVAFVVLKKHNDNWLIMDLICPVKAMPTVLQGLREWASAQQGKPVMMLWITRGWLDTVLLDGAIVNELNIEIPCNDWNPGPDADILQGAWWLTAGDMDFM
;
A
#
# COMPACT_ATOMS: atom_id res chain seq x y z
N MET A 1 16.50 -15.17 -18.27
CA MET A 1 16.07 -13.99 -17.55
C MET A 1 17.26 -13.27 -16.89
N GLU A 2 17.99 -13.92 -15.99
CA GLU A 2 19.18 -13.36 -15.33
C GLU A 2 20.25 -12.81 -16.29
N ARG A 3 20.55 -13.54 -17.38
CA ARG A 3 21.51 -13.10 -18.41
C ARG A 3 21.06 -11.87 -19.21
N GLU A 4 19.76 -11.65 -19.37
CA GLU A 4 19.24 -10.57 -20.24
C GLU A 4 18.94 -9.29 -19.44
N ILE A 5 18.56 -9.41 -18.17
CA ILE A 5 18.22 -8.29 -17.30
C ILE A 5 19.42 -7.88 -16.44
N GLY A 6 20.13 -8.83 -15.84
CA GLY A 6 21.20 -8.56 -14.87
C GLY A 6 22.46 -7.89 -15.44
N TYR A 7 22.71 -8.01 -16.76
CA TYR A 7 23.93 -7.42 -17.35
C TYR A 7 23.87 -5.91 -17.60
N ASN A 8 22.68 -5.32 -17.58
CA ASN A 8 22.47 -3.91 -17.93
C ASN A 8 21.97 -3.06 -16.75
N VAL A 9 21.98 -3.59 -15.53
CA VAL A 9 21.52 -2.89 -14.33
C VAL A 9 22.59 -3.00 -13.23
N ASP A 10 22.72 -1.95 -12.45
CA ASP A 10 23.67 -1.92 -11.32
C ASP A 10 23.26 -2.90 -10.21
N HIS A 11 21.93 -3.13 -10.06
CA HIS A 11 21.37 -4.04 -9.08
C HIS A 11 20.26 -4.91 -9.68
N LEU A 12 20.24 -6.20 -9.33
CA LEU A 12 19.13 -7.09 -9.61
C LEU A 12 18.42 -7.42 -8.29
N LEU A 13 17.20 -6.93 -8.17
CA LEU A 13 16.34 -7.17 -7.02
C LEU A 13 15.05 -7.85 -7.49
N GLY A 14 14.80 -9.05 -6.98
CA GLY A 14 13.53 -9.75 -7.18
C GLY A 14 12.81 -9.90 -5.86
N PHE A 15 11.50 -9.64 -5.86
CA PHE A 15 10.62 -9.93 -4.74
C PHE A 15 9.32 -10.54 -5.24
N GLY A 16 8.48 -11.01 -4.34
CA GLY A 16 7.18 -11.57 -4.68
C GLY A 16 6.46 -12.07 -3.43
N PHE A 17 5.37 -12.79 -3.66
CA PHE A 17 4.48 -13.28 -2.60
C PHE A 17 4.40 -14.82 -2.65
N PRO A 18 5.50 -15.54 -2.40
CA PRO A 18 5.48 -16.99 -2.43
C PRO A 18 4.57 -17.53 -1.32
N ASN A 19 3.85 -18.61 -1.61
CA ASN A 19 3.18 -19.32 -0.54
C ASN A 19 4.20 -19.94 0.41
N GLN A 20 3.77 -20.30 1.64
CA GLN A 20 4.64 -20.80 2.70
C GLN A 20 5.50 -22.01 2.28
N LYS A 21 4.97 -22.90 1.43
CA LYS A 21 5.74 -24.06 0.94
C LYS A 21 6.86 -23.65 0.00
N ALA A 22 6.57 -22.77 -0.95
CA ALA A 22 7.55 -22.23 -1.89
C ALA A 22 8.63 -21.45 -1.14
N MET A 23 8.24 -20.59 -0.20
CA MET A 23 9.17 -19.83 0.64
C MET A 23 10.12 -20.74 1.42
N ASN A 24 9.58 -21.77 2.09
CA ASN A 24 10.40 -22.72 2.86
C ASN A 24 11.37 -23.52 2.00
N ILE A 25 10.97 -23.90 0.78
CA ILE A 25 11.87 -24.59 -0.16
C ILE A 25 12.98 -23.64 -0.61
N ALA A 26 12.64 -22.44 -1.01
CA ALA A 26 13.62 -21.46 -1.51
C ALA A 26 14.63 -21.06 -0.41
N LYS A 27 14.19 -20.87 0.83
CA LYS A 27 15.08 -20.63 1.98
C LYS A 27 16.04 -21.79 2.21
N ARG A 28 15.56 -23.05 2.15
CA ARG A 28 16.44 -24.25 2.31
C ARG A 28 17.47 -24.39 1.22
N LEU A 29 17.16 -23.91 0.01
CA LEU A 29 18.06 -23.94 -1.13
C LEU A 29 19.01 -22.73 -1.17
N GLY A 30 18.92 -21.78 -0.21
CA GLY A 30 19.71 -20.56 -0.20
C GLY A 30 19.38 -19.61 -1.36
N LEU A 31 18.15 -19.68 -1.90
CA LEU A 31 17.72 -18.84 -3.01
C LEU A 31 17.05 -17.56 -2.52
N TYR A 32 16.40 -17.62 -1.35
CA TYR A 32 15.65 -16.52 -0.76
C TYR A 32 16.00 -16.29 0.70
N GLN A 33 16.04 -15.01 1.06
CA GLN A 33 16.05 -14.56 2.44
C GLN A 33 14.77 -13.74 2.70
N LYS A 34 14.18 -13.86 3.90
CA LYS A 34 13.06 -13.04 4.31
C LYS A 34 13.55 -11.64 4.64
N THR A 35 12.91 -10.61 4.09
CA THR A 35 13.22 -9.20 4.35
C THR A 35 12.10 -8.45 5.05
N ASP A 36 10.86 -8.93 4.93
CA ASP A 36 9.70 -8.38 5.63
C ASP A 36 8.56 -9.41 5.64
N ASP A 37 7.42 -9.04 6.22
CA ASP A 37 6.16 -9.76 6.14
C ASP A 37 4.97 -8.78 6.18
N PHE A 38 3.83 -9.23 5.68
CA PHE A 38 2.59 -8.46 5.75
C PHE A 38 1.86 -8.66 7.05
N VAL A 39 1.29 -7.57 7.55
CA VAL A 39 0.29 -7.56 8.63
C VAL A 39 -1.01 -6.95 8.13
N GLU A 40 -2.11 -7.39 8.72
CA GLU A 40 -3.41 -6.73 8.61
C GLU A 40 -3.61 -5.83 9.81
N ILE A 41 -3.96 -4.58 9.56
CA ILE A 41 -4.37 -3.63 10.59
C ILE A 41 -5.86 -3.40 10.42
N ILE A 42 -6.62 -3.64 11.48
CA ILE A 42 -8.05 -3.33 11.54
C ILE A 42 -8.22 -2.08 12.40
N TYR A 43 -8.79 -1.04 11.82
CA TYR A 43 -9.18 0.17 12.54
C TYR A 43 -10.66 0.03 12.92
N PRO A 44 -10.97 -0.21 14.21
CA PRO A 44 -12.35 -0.40 14.66
C PRO A 44 -13.22 0.83 14.40
N VAL A 45 -14.53 0.66 14.44
CA VAL A 45 -15.49 1.77 14.30
C VAL A 45 -15.12 2.91 15.24
N ALA A 46 -15.11 4.14 14.72
CA ALA A 46 -14.86 5.34 15.52
C ALA A 46 -16.02 5.58 16.50
N GLU A 47 -15.70 5.96 17.72
CA GLU A 47 -16.73 6.27 18.74
C GLU A 47 -17.42 7.60 18.45
N GLU A 48 -16.69 8.57 17.92
CA GLU A 48 -17.21 9.89 17.53
C GLU A 48 -17.27 10.01 15.99
N GLU A 49 -18.40 10.47 15.48
CA GLU A 49 -18.59 10.71 14.05
C GLU A 49 -18.16 12.15 13.69
N THR A 50 -16.88 12.47 13.88
CA THR A 50 -16.34 13.76 13.43
C THR A 50 -15.77 13.58 12.03
N ALA A 51 -16.46 14.11 11.02
CA ALA A 51 -15.94 14.06 9.65
C ALA A 51 -14.75 15.02 9.51
N SER A 52 -13.54 14.50 9.65
CA SER A 52 -12.30 15.26 9.50
C SER A 52 -11.81 15.34 8.04
N LEU A 53 -12.33 14.47 7.17
CA LEU A 53 -11.99 14.39 5.75
C LEU A 53 -13.25 14.28 4.88
N ALA A 54 -13.15 14.78 3.66
CA ALA A 54 -14.12 14.53 2.58
C ALA A 54 -13.46 13.62 1.53
N LEU A 55 -14.21 12.57 1.12
CA LEU A 55 -13.81 11.62 0.08
C LEU A 55 -14.70 11.85 -1.15
N GLU A 56 -14.07 12.19 -2.27
CA GLU A 56 -14.72 12.35 -3.57
C GLU A 56 -14.25 11.23 -4.49
N ALA A 57 -15.20 10.42 -4.98
CA ALA A 57 -14.86 9.36 -5.95
C ALA A 57 -14.39 10.00 -7.26
N VAL A 58 -13.28 9.53 -7.78
CA VAL A 58 -12.68 10.07 -9.01
C VAL A 58 -12.38 8.97 -10.01
N GLU A 59 -12.53 9.32 -11.28
CA GLU A 59 -12.00 8.57 -12.41
C GLU A 59 -10.84 9.37 -13.00
N LEU A 60 -9.69 8.72 -13.26
CA LEU A 60 -8.49 9.41 -13.73
C LEU A 60 -8.54 9.69 -15.25
N GLU A 61 -9.71 10.05 -15.76
CA GLU A 61 -9.89 10.45 -17.17
C GLU A 61 -9.71 11.96 -17.36
N ASP A 62 -10.01 12.77 -16.35
CA ASP A 62 -9.85 14.20 -16.40
C ASP A 62 -8.44 14.66 -16.00
N SER A 63 -7.97 15.74 -16.64
CA SER A 63 -6.62 16.26 -16.45
C SER A 63 -6.38 16.85 -15.06
N GLN A 64 -7.43 17.30 -14.36
CA GLN A 64 -7.28 17.87 -13.03
C GLN A 64 -7.01 16.76 -12.01
N SER A 65 -7.80 15.68 -12.03
CA SER A 65 -7.57 14.52 -11.15
C SER A 65 -6.20 13.87 -11.38
N GLN A 66 -5.74 13.83 -12.64
CA GLN A 66 -4.39 13.36 -12.96
C GLN A 66 -3.31 14.27 -12.38
N SER A 67 -3.46 15.58 -12.54
CA SER A 67 -2.52 16.57 -12.00
C SER A 67 -2.48 16.54 -10.47
N ASP A 68 -3.64 16.42 -9.83
CA ASP A 68 -3.77 16.33 -8.39
C ASP A 68 -3.07 15.07 -7.85
N LEU A 69 -3.32 13.90 -8.45
CA LEU A 69 -2.66 12.65 -8.10
C LEU A 69 -1.13 12.75 -8.24
N GLN A 70 -0.68 13.26 -9.39
CA GLN A 70 0.75 13.42 -9.65
C GLN A 70 1.42 14.32 -8.60
N SER A 71 0.76 15.42 -8.22
CA SER A 71 1.26 16.35 -7.20
C SER A 71 1.36 15.68 -5.82
N VAL A 72 0.38 14.86 -5.43
CA VAL A 72 0.42 14.14 -4.15
C VAL A 72 1.54 13.09 -4.18
N TRP A 73 1.70 12.34 -5.27
CA TRP A 73 2.78 11.39 -5.43
C TRP A 73 4.16 12.05 -5.36
N GLU A 74 4.37 13.17 -6.05
CA GLU A 74 5.62 13.92 -6.00
C GLU A 74 5.95 14.45 -4.60
N THR A 75 4.93 14.70 -3.78
CA THR A 75 5.11 15.11 -2.39
C THR A 75 5.40 13.91 -1.47
N MET A 76 4.82 12.74 -1.76
CA MET A 76 5.02 11.50 -1.00
C MET A 76 6.39 10.87 -1.30
N HIS A 77 6.77 10.77 -2.57
CA HIS A 77 7.94 10.01 -3.02
C HIS A 77 9.26 10.40 -2.29
N PRO A 78 9.57 11.67 -2.00
CA PRO A 78 10.79 12.04 -1.29
C PRO A 78 10.88 11.51 0.16
N ASP A 79 9.76 11.13 0.77
CA ASP A 79 9.76 10.58 2.13
C ASP A 79 10.36 9.15 2.19
N PHE A 80 10.51 8.48 1.02
CA PHE A 80 10.98 7.08 0.92
C PHE A 80 12.45 6.94 0.52
N THR A 81 13.32 7.85 0.95
CA THR A 81 14.75 7.87 0.58
C THR A 81 15.53 6.62 1.03
N ALA A 82 15.06 5.93 2.07
CA ALA A 82 15.66 4.71 2.62
C ALA A 82 14.71 3.50 2.48
N ALA A 83 13.73 3.57 1.57
CA ALA A 83 12.72 2.53 1.40
C ALA A 83 12.58 2.12 -0.06
N ILE A 84 11.96 0.97 -0.27
CA ILE A 84 11.60 0.46 -1.59
C ILE A 84 10.09 0.62 -1.72
N VAL A 85 9.69 1.51 -2.59
CA VAL A 85 8.28 1.80 -2.90
C VAL A 85 8.06 1.70 -4.41
N GLY A 86 6.99 1.06 -4.82
CA GLY A 86 6.55 1.10 -6.23
C GLY A 86 6.08 2.51 -6.59
N VAL A 87 6.27 2.90 -7.84
CA VAL A 87 5.75 4.16 -8.37
C VAL A 87 4.22 4.20 -8.22
N ARG A 88 3.68 5.34 -7.81
CA ARG A 88 2.22 5.56 -7.60
C ARG A 88 1.73 6.74 -8.43
N ASP A 89 2.29 6.91 -9.64
CA ASP A 89 1.89 7.94 -10.58
C ASP A 89 0.57 7.61 -11.31
N VAL A 90 0.18 8.50 -12.20
CA VAL A 90 -1.04 8.35 -13.01
C VAL A 90 -1.02 7.09 -13.86
N GLU A 91 0.12 6.75 -14.47
CA GLU A 91 0.26 5.57 -15.34
C GLU A 91 0.06 4.28 -14.54
N TYR A 92 0.71 4.17 -13.38
CA TYR A 92 0.50 3.05 -12.47
C TYR A 92 -0.96 2.90 -12.05
N MET A 93 -1.59 3.99 -11.61
CA MET A 93 -2.98 3.97 -11.14
C MET A 93 -3.95 3.57 -12.24
N GLN A 94 -3.76 4.11 -13.45
CA GLN A 94 -4.57 3.72 -14.61
C GLN A 94 -4.41 2.22 -14.92
N TYR A 95 -3.18 1.73 -15.01
CA TYR A 95 -2.90 0.32 -15.29
C TYR A 95 -3.44 -0.59 -14.20
N ARG A 96 -3.15 -0.28 -12.93
CA ARG A 96 -3.40 -1.17 -11.79
C ARG A 96 -4.88 -1.27 -11.42
N TYR A 97 -5.64 -0.17 -11.56
CA TYR A 97 -7.00 -0.10 -11.04
C TYR A 97 -8.06 0.17 -12.11
N PHE A 98 -7.84 1.10 -13.03
CA PHE A 98 -8.88 1.49 -13.99
C PHE A 98 -8.90 0.59 -15.24
N GLN A 99 -7.75 0.08 -15.66
CA GLN A 99 -7.63 -0.88 -16.78
C GLN A 99 -7.62 -2.34 -16.31
N HIS A 100 -7.75 -2.57 -15.02
CA HIS A 100 -7.78 -3.92 -14.45
C HIS A 100 -9.04 -4.67 -14.93
N PRO A 101 -8.98 -6.00 -15.25
CA PRO A 101 -10.13 -6.78 -15.65
C PRO A 101 -11.31 -6.76 -14.67
N HIS A 102 -11.08 -6.40 -13.41
CA HIS A 102 -12.06 -6.25 -12.37
C HIS A 102 -12.04 -4.84 -11.78
N ALA A 103 -11.90 -3.81 -12.62
CA ALA A 103 -11.86 -2.41 -12.20
C ALA A 103 -13.06 -2.01 -11.34
N GLU A 104 -14.22 -2.61 -11.57
CA GLU A 104 -15.45 -2.38 -10.82
C GLU A 104 -15.36 -2.69 -9.32
N LYS A 105 -14.33 -3.43 -8.89
CA LYS A 105 -14.09 -3.76 -7.48
C LYS A 105 -13.32 -2.69 -6.73
N TYR A 106 -12.68 -1.77 -7.44
CA TYR A 106 -11.83 -0.73 -6.87
C TYR A 106 -12.52 0.62 -6.95
N GLN A 107 -12.39 1.42 -5.91
CA GLN A 107 -12.91 2.77 -5.86
C GLN A 107 -11.77 3.72 -5.50
N CYS A 108 -11.42 4.62 -6.41
CA CYS A 108 -10.41 5.63 -6.18
C CYS A 108 -11.07 6.90 -5.62
N TYR A 109 -10.50 7.45 -4.57
CA TYR A 109 -10.98 8.66 -3.94
C TYR A 109 -9.88 9.71 -3.85
N ARG A 110 -10.25 10.92 -4.21
CA ARG A 110 -9.57 12.14 -3.86
C ARG A 110 -9.97 12.52 -2.45
N VAL A 111 -8.99 12.79 -1.59
CA VAL A 111 -9.23 13.06 -0.17
C VAL A 111 -8.83 14.48 0.17
N THR A 112 -9.76 15.26 0.74
CA THR A 112 -9.50 16.62 1.19
C THR A 112 -9.76 16.77 2.68
N ASN A 113 -9.04 17.69 3.33
CA ASN A 113 -9.32 18.09 4.70
C ASN A 113 -10.54 19.04 4.78
N ILE A 114 -10.94 19.41 5.99
CA ILE A 114 -12.07 20.33 6.22
C ILE A 114 -11.86 21.75 5.65
N ALA A 115 -10.63 22.13 5.35
CA ALA A 115 -10.30 23.40 4.69
C ALA A 115 -10.42 23.31 3.15
N GLY A 116 -10.62 22.11 2.61
CA GLY A 116 -10.67 21.83 1.19
C GLY A 116 -9.31 21.54 0.55
N ASP A 117 -8.23 21.48 1.34
CA ASP A 117 -6.91 21.15 0.83
C ASP A 117 -6.83 19.65 0.48
N LEU A 118 -6.24 19.34 -0.66
CA LEU A 118 -5.93 17.98 -1.08
C LEU A 118 -4.83 17.39 -0.18
N VAL A 119 -5.13 16.24 0.44
CA VAL A 119 -4.21 15.58 1.40
C VAL A 119 -3.80 14.18 1.00
N ALA A 120 -4.62 13.48 0.21
CA ALA A 120 -4.33 12.12 -0.21
C ALA A 120 -5.12 11.69 -1.45
N PHE A 121 -4.67 10.59 -2.07
CA PHE A 121 -5.49 9.67 -2.85
C PHE A 121 -5.52 8.31 -2.16
N VAL A 122 -6.65 7.65 -2.19
CA VAL A 122 -6.82 6.31 -1.63
C VAL A 122 -7.59 5.44 -2.59
N VAL A 123 -7.17 4.19 -2.75
CA VAL A 123 -7.95 3.17 -3.44
C VAL A 123 -8.53 2.21 -2.41
N LEU A 124 -9.83 2.07 -2.43
CA LEU A 124 -10.59 1.21 -1.53
C LEU A 124 -11.23 0.05 -2.30
N LYS A 125 -11.36 -1.08 -1.62
CA LYS A 125 -12.06 -2.28 -2.10
C LYS A 125 -12.92 -2.86 -1.00
N LYS A 126 -14.10 -3.37 -1.33
CA LYS A 126 -14.88 -4.16 -0.37
C LYS A 126 -14.22 -5.52 -0.12
N HIS A 127 -14.04 -5.84 1.14
CA HIS A 127 -13.51 -7.11 1.61
C HIS A 127 -14.30 -7.59 2.83
N ASN A 128 -15.08 -8.67 2.67
CA ASN A 128 -15.94 -9.22 3.74
C ASN A 128 -16.82 -8.14 4.42
N ASP A 129 -17.54 -7.36 3.63
CA ASP A 129 -18.40 -6.24 4.06
C ASP A 129 -17.67 -5.04 4.69
N ASN A 130 -16.36 -5.10 4.83
CA ASN A 130 -15.50 -4.02 5.30
C ASN A 130 -14.80 -3.29 4.16
N TRP A 131 -14.07 -2.23 4.48
CA TRP A 131 -13.24 -1.51 3.53
C TRP A 131 -11.76 -1.89 3.70
N LEU A 132 -11.14 -2.37 2.62
CA LEU A 132 -9.69 -2.59 2.55
C LEU A 132 -9.05 -1.46 1.75
N ILE A 133 -8.05 -0.82 2.34
CA ILE A 133 -7.17 0.12 1.65
C ILE A 133 -6.23 -0.69 0.76
N MET A 134 -6.40 -0.52 -0.55
CA MET A 134 -5.54 -1.13 -1.57
C MET A 134 -4.26 -0.30 -1.77
N ASP A 135 -4.43 1.02 -1.89
CA ASP A 135 -3.32 1.98 -1.97
C ASP A 135 -3.63 3.24 -1.17
N LEU A 136 -2.59 3.80 -0.57
CA LEU A 136 -2.63 5.06 0.19
C LEU A 136 -1.49 5.95 -0.32
N ILE A 137 -1.84 7.04 -1.01
CA ILE A 137 -0.90 7.99 -1.58
C ILE A 137 -1.05 9.31 -0.83
N CYS A 138 -0.12 9.58 0.07
CA CYS A 138 -0.02 10.83 0.84
C CYS A 138 1.35 10.94 1.47
N PRO A 139 1.82 12.13 1.85
CA PRO A 139 3.05 12.30 2.62
C PRO A 139 3.05 11.44 3.88
N VAL A 140 4.17 10.79 4.20
CA VAL A 140 4.30 9.87 5.34
C VAL A 140 3.81 10.50 6.65
N LYS A 141 4.16 11.78 6.89
CA LYS A 141 3.71 12.52 8.08
C LYS A 141 2.19 12.73 8.16
N ALA A 142 1.48 12.65 7.05
CA ALA A 142 0.01 12.82 6.99
C ALA A 142 -0.74 11.50 7.19
N MET A 143 -0.09 10.35 7.04
CA MET A 143 -0.71 9.03 7.08
C MET A 143 -1.57 8.79 8.32
N PRO A 144 -1.12 9.07 9.56
CA PRO A 144 -1.95 8.85 10.74
C PRO A 144 -3.26 9.66 10.71
N THR A 145 -3.18 10.93 10.30
CA THR A 145 -4.37 11.80 10.19
C THR A 145 -5.32 11.33 9.08
N VAL A 146 -4.78 10.95 7.93
CA VAL A 146 -5.58 10.41 6.81
C VAL A 146 -6.24 9.10 7.21
N LEU A 147 -5.52 8.18 7.84
CA LEU A 147 -6.07 6.89 8.30
C LEU A 147 -7.15 7.08 9.36
N GLN A 148 -6.97 8.02 10.29
CA GLN A 148 -8.00 8.37 11.26
C GLN A 148 -9.27 8.89 10.57
N GLY A 149 -9.15 9.79 9.60
CA GLY A 149 -10.29 10.30 8.84
C GLY A 149 -10.97 9.24 7.97
N LEU A 150 -10.21 8.30 7.38
CA LEU A 150 -10.76 7.16 6.65
C LEU A 150 -11.54 6.21 7.59
N ARG A 151 -11.04 5.99 8.81
CA ARG A 151 -11.76 5.25 9.85
C ARG A 151 -13.09 5.90 10.19
N GLU A 152 -13.11 7.22 10.41
CA GLU A 152 -14.31 8.00 10.69
C GLU A 152 -15.30 7.94 9.52
N TRP A 153 -14.81 8.14 8.29
CA TRP A 153 -15.63 8.03 7.08
C TRP A 153 -16.28 6.65 6.93
N ALA A 154 -15.52 5.56 7.17
CA ALA A 154 -16.08 4.21 7.12
C ALA A 154 -17.15 4.00 8.20
N SER A 155 -16.91 4.50 9.41
CA SER A 155 -17.83 4.40 10.55
C SER A 155 -19.17 5.12 10.30
N ALA A 156 -19.18 6.15 9.48
CA ALA A 156 -20.39 6.88 9.09
C ALA A 156 -21.19 6.17 7.97
N GLN A 157 -20.63 5.12 7.34
CA GLN A 157 -21.36 4.37 6.31
C GLN A 157 -22.42 3.45 6.92
N GLN A 158 -23.44 3.11 6.10
CA GLN A 158 -24.46 2.14 6.51
C GLN A 158 -23.81 0.79 6.86
N GLY A 159 -24.17 0.23 8.01
CA GLY A 159 -23.59 -1.02 8.51
C GLY A 159 -22.28 -0.83 9.27
N LYS A 160 -21.77 0.40 9.38
CA LYS A 160 -20.56 0.77 10.11
C LYS A 160 -19.38 -0.18 9.84
N PRO A 161 -18.97 -0.35 8.57
CA PRO A 161 -17.84 -1.23 8.23
C PRO A 161 -16.56 -0.70 8.87
N VAL A 162 -15.67 -1.62 9.25
CA VAL A 162 -14.33 -1.24 9.70
C VAL A 162 -13.43 -0.91 8.49
N MET A 163 -12.41 -0.09 8.72
CA MET A 163 -11.35 0.16 7.76
C MET A 163 -10.20 -0.81 8.03
N MET A 164 -9.64 -1.39 6.99
CA MET A 164 -8.49 -2.31 7.07
C MET A 164 -7.36 -1.84 6.18
N LEU A 165 -6.14 -2.10 6.60
CA LEU A 165 -4.93 -1.88 5.81
C LEU A 165 -4.06 -3.13 5.89
N TRP A 166 -3.64 -3.65 4.73
CA TRP A 166 -2.58 -4.64 4.66
C TRP A 166 -1.30 -3.93 4.26
N ILE A 167 -0.26 -4.10 5.06
CA ILE A 167 1.01 -3.38 4.86
C ILE A 167 2.19 -4.23 5.34
N THR A 168 3.36 -3.99 4.81
CA THR A 168 4.61 -4.56 5.30
C THR A 168 4.92 -4.09 6.71
N ARG A 169 5.36 -5.02 7.56
CA ARG A 169 5.58 -4.80 9.00
C ARG A 169 6.56 -3.67 9.30
N GLY A 170 7.57 -3.46 8.45
CA GLY A 170 8.53 -2.39 8.63
C GLY A 170 7.91 -1.00 8.76
N TRP A 171 6.66 -0.82 8.30
CA TRP A 171 5.93 0.44 8.35
C TRP A 171 4.80 0.48 9.39
N LEU A 172 4.67 -0.57 10.21
CA LEU A 172 3.58 -0.69 11.19
C LEU A 172 3.47 0.54 12.09
N ASP A 173 4.59 0.98 12.68
CA ASP A 173 4.60 2.11 13.63
C ASP A 173 4.15 3.43 12.98
N THR A 174 4.32 3.58 11.66
CA THR A 174 3.91 4.78 10.92
C THR A 174 2.39 4.88 10.74
N VAL A 175 1.72 3.73 10.66
CA VAL A 175 0.28 3.65 10.31
C VAL A 175 -0.60 3.14 11.46
N LEU A 176 0.01 2.76 12.59
CA LEU A 176 -0.73 2.26 13.75
C LEU A 176 -1.48 3.40 14.45
N LEU A 177 -2.78 3.24 14.62
CA LEU A 177 -3.63 4.14 15.39
C LEU A 177 -4.02 3.52 16.73
N ASP A 178 -4.38 4.35 17.69
CA ASP A 178 -4.88 3.88 18.98
C ASP A 178 -6.12 2.99 18.83
N GLY A 179 -6.09 1.83 19.52
CA GLY A 179 -7.13 0.84 19.48
C GLY A 179 -7.15 -0.03 18.21
N ALA A 180 -6.21 0.14 17.28
CA ALA A 180 -6.10 -0.74 16.11
C ALA A 180 -5.72 -2.17 16.52
N ILE A 181 -6.23 -3.14 15.77
CA ILE A 181 -5.95 -4.57 15.96
C ILE A 181 -5.00 -5.01 14.85
N VAL A 182 -3.91 -5.68 15.21
CA VAL A 182 -2.90 -6.17 14.24
C VAL A 182 -2.97 -7.68 14.18
N ASN A 183 -3.14 -8.23 12.96
CA ASN A 183 -3.17 -9.66 12.68
C ASN A 183 -2.03 -10.06 11.74
N GLU A 184 -1.52 -11.27 11.93
CA GLU A 184 -0.53 -11.87 11.03
C GLU A 184 -1.19 -12.40 9.76
N LEU A 185 -0.71 -11.97 8.59
CA LEU A 185 -1.16 -12.53 7.31
C LEU A 185 -0.36 -13.76 6.87
N ASN A 186 0.79 -13.99 7.48
CA ASN A 186 1.72 -15.07 7.12
C ASN A 186 2.17 -15.00 5.64
N ILE A 187 2.29 -13.79 5.09
CA ILE A 187 2.81 -13.50 3.76
C ILE A 187 4.19 -12.90 3.95
N GLU A 188 5.22 -13.71 3.72
CA GLU A 188 6.61 -13.27 3.82
C GLU A 188 7.07 -12.61 2.51
N ILE A 189 7.86 -11.54 2.62
CA ILE A 189 8.51 -10.87 1.51
C ILE A 189 9.96 -11.36 1.42
N PRO A 190 10.32 -12.14 0.40
CA PRO A 190 11.70 -12.52 0.15
C PRO A 190 12.43 -11.48 -0.69
N CYS A 191 13.74 -11.45 -0.56
CA CYS A 191 14.61 -11.06 -1.66
C CYS A 191 15.37 -12.28 -2.19
N ASN A 192 15.79 -12.22 -3.43
CA ASN A 192 16.71 -13.21 -3.97
C ASN A 192 18.13 -12.97 -3.41
N ASP A 193 18.83 -14.08 -3.15
CA ASP A 193 20.19 -14.08 -2.61
C ASP A 193 21.23 -14.20 -3.74
N TRP A 194 21.04 -13.44 -4.83
CA TRP A 194 21.90 -13.49 -6.02
C TRP A 194 22.72 -12.22 -6.17
N ASN A 195 23.93 -12.35 -6.66
CA ASN A 195 24.74 -11.22 -7.09
C ASN A 195 24.46 -10.85 -8.56
N PRO A 196 24.44 -9.54 -8.87
CA PRO A 196 24.55 -8.39 -7.98
C PRO A 196 23.19 -7.98 -7.40
N GLY A 197 23.10 -7.77 -6.10
CA GLY A 197 21.90 -7.29 -5.42
C GLY A 197 22.27 -6.74 -4.04
N PRO A 198 21.41 -5.93 -3.41
CA PRO A 198 21.62 -5.52 -2.03
C PRO A 198 21.47 -6.71 -1.09
N ASP A 199 22.26 -6.72 -0.03
CA ASP A 199 22.16 -7.73 1.02
C ASP A 199 20.76 -7.66 1.68
N ALA A 200 20.23 -8.83 2.08
CA ALA A 200 18.92 -8.92 2.71
C ALA A 200 18.82 -8.05 3.98
N ASP A 201 19.90 -7.89 4.72
CA ASP A 201 19.95 -7.07 5.93
C ASP A 201 19.66 -5.57 5.65
N ILE A 202 20.07 -5.08 4.47
CA ILE A 202 19.78 -3.70 4.04
C ILE A 202 18.29 -3.53 3.70
N LEU A 203 17.64 -4.62 3.27
CA LEU A 203 16.24 -4.64 2.85
C LEU A 203 15.27 -4.90 3.99
N GLN A 204 15.77 -5.21 5.20
CA GLN A 204 14.92 -5.49 6.36
C GLN A 204 14.04 -4.30 6.71
N GLY A 205 12.71 -4.47 6.62
CA GLY A 205 11.74 -3.43 6.93
C GLY A 205 11.72 -2.25 5.95
N ALA A 206 12.47 -2.32 4.84
CA ALA A 206 12.57 -1.23 3.86
C ALA A 206 11.41 -1.21 2.85
N TRP A 207 10.61 -2.26 2.77
CA TRP A 207 9.54 -2.38 1.77
C TRP A 207 8.30 -1.60 2.19
N TRP A 208 7.88 -0.62 1.37
CA TRP A 208 6.54 -0.06 1.42
C TRP A 208 5.67 -0.80 0.42
N LEU A 209 4.94 -1.81 0.88
CA LEU A 209 4.01 -2.56 0.07
C LEU A 209 2.64 -2.59 0.76
N THR A 210 1.59 -2.47 -0.03
CA THR A 210 0.19 -2.53 0.41
C THR A 210 -0.55 -3.67 -0.28
N ALA A 211 -1.84 -3.85 0.01
CA ALA A 211 -2.68 -4.83 -0.68
C ALA A 211 -2.70 -4.61 -2.20
N GLY A 212 -2.49 -3.36 -2.65
CA GLY A 212 -2.42 -3.00 -4.06
C GLY A 212 -1.22 -3.57 -4.81
N ASP A 213 -0.14 -3.91 -4.11
CA ASP A 213 1.04 -4.53 -4.71
C ASP A 213 0.89 -6.05 -4.92
N MET A 214 -0.18 -6.65 -4.39
CA MET A 214 -0.44 -8.09 -4.51
C MET A 214 -1.22 -8.41 -5.78
N ASP A 215 -0.74 -9.38 -6.56
CA ASP A 215 -1.32 -9.79 -7.84
C ASP A 215 -2.49 -10.79 -7.69
N PHE A 216 -2.78 -11.25 -6.49
CA PHE A 216 -3.85 -12.22 -6.18
C PHE A 216 -5.04 -11.61 -5.40
N MET A 217 -5.15 -10.27 -5.34
CA MET A 217 -6.21 -9.56 -4.59
C MET A 217 -7.39 -9.14 -5.44
#